data_212e192bb12a6d673ebdedb1b0f03eb8
#
_entry.id   212e192bb12a6d673ebdedb1b0f03eb8
#
_cell.length_a   1.000
_cell.length_b   1.000
_cell.length_c   1.000
_cell.angle_alpha   90.00
_cell.angle_beta   90.00
_cell.angle_gamma   90.00
#
_symmetry.space_group_name_H-M   'P 1'
#
loop_
_entity.id
_entity.type
_entity.pdbx_description
1 polymer ?
#
loop_
_entity_poly.entity_id
_entity_poly.type
_entity_poly.pdbx_seq_one_letter_code
_entity_poly.pdbx_strand_id
1 'polypeptide(L)'
;MCGFGGAGAFSDGNINITNDFGGTLYEHIGKSQAIELMKYVDDINMEYGGQGTKLYSTAGTKFKKLCLQNKLNLLDASVRHLGTDINYVVLENLYNAMKDHIDFYFDTPVQKLEVLEDGYRVI
;
A
#
# COMPACT_ATOMS: atom_id res chain seq x y z
N MET A 1 12.72 -2.49 12.29
CA MET A 1 11.44 -2.27 13.00
C MET A 1 10.65 -3.56 12.92
N CYS A 2 10.17 -4.04 14.04
CA CYS A 2 9.44 -5.30 14.20
C CYS A 2 7.99 -4.99 14.60
N GLY A 3 7.09 -5.95 14.38
CA GLY A 3 5.68 -5.83 14.74
C GLY A 3 4.76 -5.59 13.53
N PHE A 4 3.45 -5.56 13.81
CA PHE A 4 2.41 -5.37 12.81
C PHE A 4 2.53 -4.00 12.13
N GLY A 5 2.51 -3.97 10.81
CA GLY A 5 2.71 -2.76 10.02
C GLY A 5 4.17 -2.36 9.80
N GLY A 6 5.13 -2.91 10.54
CA GLY A 6 6.56 -2.65 10.36
C GLY A 6 6.89 -1.15 10.28
N ALA A 7 7.67 -0.77 9.27
CA ALA A 7 8.01 0.64 9.00
C ALA A 7 6.78 1.49 8.62
N GLY A 8 5.75 0.87 8.06
CA GLY A 8 4.50 1.55 7.68
C GLY A 8 3.74 2.13 8.87
N ALA A 9 3.89 1.53 10.07
CA ALA A 9 3.23 2.02 11.28
C ALA A 9 3.68 3.43 11.72
N PHE A 10 4.88 3.83 11.30
CA PHE A 10 5.48 5.13 11.63
C PHE A 10 5.55 6.07 10.42
N SER A 11 4.81 5.76 9.35
CA SER A 11 4.75 6.59 8.15
C SER A 11 3.62 7.61 8.22
N ASP A 12 3.66 8.59 7.30
CA ASP A 12 2.56 9.54 7.10
C ASP A 12 1.30 8.89 6.52
N GLY A 13 1.29 7.58 6.28
CA GLY A 13 0.16 6.88 5.68
C GLY A 13 -0.14 7.33 4.26
N ASN A 14 0.89 7.54 3.44
CA ASN A 14 0.73 7.84 2.02
C ASN A 14 0.47 6.56 1.23
N ILE A 15 -0.70 6.48 0.62
CA ILE A 15 -1.11 5.37 -0.25
C ILE A 15 -1.07 5.87 -1.69
N ASN A 16 -0.13 5.33 -2.47
CA ASN A 16 0.07 5.68 -3.86
C ASN A 16 -0.64 4.67 -4.78
N ILE A 17 -1.60 5.15 -5.56
CA ILE A 17 -2.33 4.34 -6.55
C ILE A 17 -1.83 4.77 -7.93
N THR A 18 -0.73 4.19 -8.36
CA THR A 18 -0.06 4.52 -9.63
C THR A 18 0.94 3.44 -10.02
N ASN A 19 1.21 3.32 -11.33
CA ASN A 19 2.31 2.52 -11.87
C ASN A 19 3.55 3.36 -12.20
N ASP A 20 3.50 4.69 -12.00
CA ASP A 20 4.56 5.60 -12.46
C ASP A 20 5.69 5.76 -11.45
N PHE A 21 5.44 5.39 -10.16
CA PHE A 21 6.43 5.38 -9.09
C PHE A 21 5.99 4.48 -7.93
N GLY A 22 6.91 4.19 -7.01
CA GLY A 22 6.62 3.45 -5.77
C GLY A 22 6.75 1.93 -5.86
N GLY A 23 7.12 1.40 -7.03
CA GLY A 23 7.36 -0.02 -7.21
C GLY A 23 7.08 -0.51 -8.63
N THR A 24 7.33 -1.80 -8.88
CA THR A 24 7.26 -2.43 -10.21
C THR A 24 6.27 -3.59 -10.26
N LEU A 25 5.25 -3.58 -9.41
CA LEU A 25 4.23 -4.66 -9.35
C LEU A 25 3.62 -4.93 -10.74
N TYR A 26 3.43 -3.89 -11.54
CA TYR A 26 2.88 -3.99 -12.89
C TYR A 26 3.72 -4.85 -13.86
N GLU A 27 5.00 -5.04 -13.60
CA GLU A 27 5.87 -5.92 -14.38
C GLU A 27 5.51 -7.39 -14.19
N HIS A 28 4.96 -7.74 -13.03
CA HIS A 28 4.57 -9.11 -12.67
C HIS A 28 3.13 -9.46 -13.04
N ILE A 29 2.19 -8.52 -12.87
CA ILE A 29 0.75 -8.80 -13.03
C ILE A 29 0.06 -7.93 -14.08
N GLY A 30 0.79 -7.04 -14.74
CA GLY A 30 0.24 -6.09 -15.72
C GLY A 30 -0.33 -4.81 -15.08
N LYS A 31 -0.34 -3.73 -15.88
CA LYS A 31 -0.66 -2.38 -15.38
C LYS A 31 -2.10 -2.24 -14.85
N SER A 32 -3.07 -2.85 -15.52
CA SER A 32 -4.49 -2.77 -15.11
C SER A 32 -4.70 -3.48 -13.79
N GLN A 33 -4.23 -4.72 -13.68
CA GLN A 33 -4.38 -5.52 -12.47
C GLN A 33 -3.64 -4.91 -11.27
N ALA A 34 -2.47 -4.32 -11.50
CA ALA A 34 -1.74 -3.62 -10.45
C ALA A 34 -2.54 -2.44 -9.88
N ILE A 35 -3.15 -1.61 -10.73
CA ILE A 35 -4.01 -0.50 -10.28
C ILE A 35 -5.26 -1.00 -9.56
N GLU A 36 -5.90 -2.06 -10.04
CA GLU A 36 -7.07 -2.66 -9.39
C GLU A 36 -6.72 -3.19 -7.99
N LEU A 37 -5.58 -3.86 -7.86
CA LEU A 37 -5.10 -4.34 -6.57
C LEU A 37 -4.77 -3.20 -5.60
N MET A 38 -4.13 -2.13 -6.08
CA MET A 38 -3.85 -0.94 -5.26
C MET A 38 -5.15 -0.27 -4.77
N LYS A 39 -6.18 -0.19 -5.62
CA LYS A 39 -7.50 0.33 -5.23
C LYS A 39 -8.17 -0.56 -4.20
N TYR A 40 -8.12 -1.88 -4.38
CA TYR A 40 -8.65 -2.84 -3.42
C TYR A 40 -7.99 -2.68 -2.04
N VAL A 41 -6.66 -2.47 -1.99
CA VAL A 41 -5.96 -2.20 -0.74
C VAL A 41 -6.40 -0.86 -0.13
N ASP A 42 -6.60 0.18 -0.95
CA ASP A 42 -7.12 1.47 -0.48
C ASP A 42 -8.53 1.34 0.10
N ASP A 43 -9.41 0.57 -0.52
CA ASP A 43 -10.77 0.29 -0.03
C ASP A 43 -10.74 -0.42 1.34
N ILE A 44 -9.85 -1.40 1.52
CA ILE A 44 -9.63 -2.04 2.84
C ILE A 44 -9.20 -1.00 3.88
N ASN A 45 -8.24 -0.13 3.56
CA ASN A 45 -7.82 0.91 4.49
C ASN A 45 -8.98 1.86 4.85
N MET A 46 -9.86 2.16 3.90
CA MET A 46 -11.05 2.97 4.16
C MET A 46 -12.02 2.26 5.09
N GLU A 47 -12.27 0.97 4.89
CA GLU A 47 -13.14 0.16 5.74
C GLU A 47 -12.65 0.10 7.19
N TYR A 48 -11.33 0.01 7.37
CA TYR A 48 -10.71 -0.14 8.69
C TYR A 48 -10.33 1.18 9.39
N GLY A 49 -10.81 2.32 8.92
CA GLY A 49 -10.69 3.59 9.65
C GLY A 49 -10.20 4.77 8.84
N GLY A 50 -9.84 4.59 7.56
CA GLY A 50 -9.41 5.67 6.67
C GLY A 50 -10.55 6.53 6.12
N GLN A 51 -11.81 6.25 6.49
CA GLN A 51 -12.98 6.97 5.98
C GLN A 51 -12.88 8.47 6.23
N GLY A 52 -13.32 9.26 5.24
CA GLY A 52 -13.30 10.72 5.29
C GLY A 52 -11.97 11.34 4.83
N THR A 53 -10.92 10.55 4.61
CA THR A 53 -9.67 11.05 4.03
C THR A 53 -9.81 11.28 2.53
N LYS A 54 -9.18 12.36 2.05
CA LYS A 54 -9.30 12.76 0.65
C LYS A 54 -8.32 12.00 -0.24
N LEU A 55 -8.82 11.50 -1.37
CA LEU A 55 -8.01 11.01 -2.47
C LEU A 55 -7.67 12.18 -3.42
N TYR A 56 -6.39 12.48 -3.56
CA TYR A 56 -5.89 13.46 -4.52
C TYR A 56 -5.52 12.76 -5.81
N SER A 57 -5.78 13.39 -6.97
CA SER A 57 -5.44 12.81 -8.27
C SER A 57 -4.93 13.87 -9.23
N THR A 58 -3.96 13.48 -10.05
CA THR A 58 -3.49 14.30 -11.18
C THR A 58 -4.32 14.09 -12.43
N ALA A 59 -5.25 13.13 -12.43
CA ALA A 59 -6.13 12.86 -13.56
C ALA A 59 -7.02 14.06 -13.86
N GLY A 60 -7.09 14.46 -15.14
CA GLY A 60 -7.96 15.55 -15.61
C GLY A 60 -7.55 16.95 -15.13
N THR A 61 -6.41 17.14 -14.52
CA THR A 61 -5.97 18.45 -14.07
C THR A 61 -5.46 19.32 -15.24
N LYS A 62 -5.71 20.65 -15.14
CA LYS A 62 -5.16 21.64 -16.10
C LYS A 62 -3.62 21.65 -16.11
N PHE A 63 -3.00 21.20 -15.04
CA PHE A 63 -1.53 21.18 -14.93
C PHE A 63 -0.87 20.21 -15.88
N LYS A 64 -1.55 19.12 -16.29
CA LYS A 64 -1.02 18.17 -17.27
C LYS A 64 -0.71 18.86 -18.59
N LYS A 65 -1.64 19.71 -19.08
CA LYS A 65 -1.47 20.50 -20.31
C LYS A 65 -0.34 21.54 -20.16
N LEU A 66 -0.29 22.23 -19.02
CA LEU A 66 0.77 23.21 -18.74
C LEU A 66 2.17 22.56 -18.68
N CYS A 67 2.28 21.40 -18.06
CA CYS A 67 3.53 20.64 -18.03
C CYS A 67 4.00 20.29 -19.45
N LEU A 68 3.11 19.73 -20.28
CA LEU A 68 3.44 19.39 -21.67
C LEU A 68 3.88 20.60 -22.49
N GLN A 69 3.21 21.76 -22.34
CA GLN A 69 3.59 22.99 -23.01
C GLN A 69 4.98 23.50 -22.62
N ASN A 70 5.44 23.15 -21.41
CA ASN A 70 6.75 23.53 -20.87
C ASN A 70 7.76 22.37 -20.94
N LYS A 71 7.52 21.33 -21.75
CA LYS A 71 8.38 20.15 -21.92
C LYS A 71 8.60 19.38 -20.60
N LEU A 72 7.65 19.45 -19.68
CA LEU A 72 7.59 18.68 -18.46
C LEU A 72 6.57 17.55 -18.59
N ASN A 73 6.81 16.44 -17.90
CA ASN A 73 5.85 15.34 -17.81
C ASN A 73 5.27 15.29 -16.40
N LEU A 74 3.95 15.40 -16.28
CA LEU A 74 3.25 15.18 -15.01
C LEU A 74 2.89 13.71 -14.92
N LEU A 75 3.38 13.03 -13.88
CA LEU A 75 3.08 11.63 -13.61
C LEU A 75 1.58 11.46 -13.29
N ASP A 76 0.98 10.40 -13.81
CA ASP A 76 -0.40 10.04 -13.50
C ASP A 76 -0.44 9.28 -12.17
N ALA A 77 -1.03 9.89 -11.15
CA ALA A 77 -1.14 9.29 -9.83
C ALA A 77 -2.43 9.69 -9.13
N SER A 78 -2.93 8.78 -8.31
CA SER A 78 -3.87 9.10 -7.23
C SER A 78 -3.18 8.79 -5.90
N VAL A 79 -3.26 9.71 -4.95
CA VAL A 79 -2.58 9.60 -3.65
C VAL A 79 -3.57 9.91 -2.54
N ARG A 80 -3.67 9.00 -1.58
CA ARG A 80 -4.38 9.23 -0.33
C ARG A 80 -3.37 9.46 0.77
N HIS A 81 -3.60 10.48 1.56
CA HIS A 81 -2.80 10.79 2.73
C HIS A 81 -3.65 10.58 3.98
N LEU A 82 -3.36 9.54 4.74
CA LEU A 82 -4.07 9.23 5.98
C LEU A 82 -3.61 10.14 7.12
N GLY A 83 -2.33 10.47 7.15
CA GLY A 83 -1.68 11.03 8.32
C GLY A 83 -1.31 9.95 9.33
N THR A 84 -0.40 10.28 10.24
CA THR A 84 0.15 9.31 11.20
C THR A 84 -0.92 8.74 12.13
N ASP A 85 -1.83 9.57 12.61
CA ASP A 85 -2.86 9.16 13.58
C ASP A 85 -3.89 8.19 12.96
N ILE A 86 -4.40 8.52 11.77
CA ILE A 86 -5.37 7.66 11.08
C ILE A 86 -4.69 6.36 10.61
N ASN A 87 -3.45 6.44 10.14
CA ASN A 87 -2.68 5.26 9.76
C ASN A 87 -2.53 4.28 10.93
N TYR A 88 -2.27 4.79 12.14
CA TYR A 88 -2.22 3.97 13.35
C TYR A 88 -3.57 3.29 13.61
N VAL A 89 -4.69 4.02 13.54
CA VAL A 89 -6.04 3.48 13.76
C VAL A 89 -6.37 2.39 12.75
N VAL A 90 -6.04 2.59 11.47
CA VAL A 90 -6.24 1.57 10.42
C VAL A 90 -5.47 0.30 10.73
N LEU A 91 -4.20 0.42 11.09
CA LEU A 91 -3.37 -0.74 11.43
C LEU A 91 -3.86 -1.47 12.69
N GLU A 92 -4.30 -0.74 13.72
CA GLU A 92 -4.86 -1.33 14.94
C GLU A 92 -6.15 -2.10 14.64
N ASN A 93 -7.05 -1.52 13.84
CA ASN A 93 -8.30 -2.16 13.45
C ASN A 93 -8.05 -3.41 12.59
N LEU A 94 -7.11 -3.36 11.64
CA LEU A 94 -6.71 -4.52 10.84
C LEU A 94 -6.15 -5.64 11.73
N TYR A 95 -5.26 -5.30 12.66
CA TYR A 95 -4.73 -6.28 13.61
C TYR A 95 -5.84 -6.92 14.44
N ASN A 96 -6.74 -6.10 15.00
CA ASN A 96 -7.85 -6.59 15.83
C ASN A 96 -8.82 -7.49 15.05
N ALA A 97 -9.02 -7.23 13.75
CA ALA A 97 -9.85 -8.08 12.89
C ALA A 97 -9.22 -9.44 12.59
N MET A 98 -7.90 -9.56 12.64
CA MET A 98 -7.18 -10.76 12.25
C MET A 98 -6.63 -11.59 13.42
N LYS A 99 -6.37 -10.98 14.57
CA LYS A 99 -5.64 -11.61 15.69
C LYS A 99 -6.27 -12.90 16.23
N ASP A 100 -7.58 -13.07 16.07
CA ASP A 100 -8.30 -14.25 16.53
C ASP A 100 -8.39 -15.36 15.44
N HIS A 101 -7.89 -15.08 14.24
CA HIS A 101 -7.96 -15.97 13.08
C HIS A 101 -6.60 -16.32 12.48
N ILE A 102 -5.56 -15.56 12.83
CA ILE A 102 -4.20 -15.71 12.29
C ILE A 102 -3.21 -15.70 13.45
N ASP A 103 -2.29 -16.65 13.43
CA ASP A 103 -1.16 -16.69 14.36
C ASP A 103 -0.09 -15.68 13.93
N PHE A 104 0.19 -14.70 14.77
CA PHE A 104 1.22 -13.70 14.54
C PHE A 104 2.48 -14.01 15.34
N TYR A 105 3.61 -14.07 14.65
CA TYR A 105 4.93 -14.25 15.24
C TYR A 105 5.73 -12.97 15.09
N PHE A 106 5.75 -12.12 16.13
CA PHE A 106 6.56 -10.91 16.17
C PHE A 106 7.99 -11.21 16.60
N ASP A 107 8.92 -10.34 16.26
CA ASP A 107 10.35 -10.47 16.59
C ASP A 107 10.95 -11.82 16.16
N THR A 108 10.38 -12.43 15.14
CA THR A 108 10.74 -13.75 14.63
C THR A 108 11.22 -13.62 13.18
N PRO A 109 12.49 -13.23 12.96
CA PRO A 109 13.01 -13.08 11.60
C PRO A 109 13.16 -14.46 10.94
N VAL A 110 12.65 -14.59 9.72
CA VAL A 110 12.86 -15.77 8.90
C VAL A 110 14.34 -15.83 8.49
N GLN A 111 15.05 -16.87 8.91
CA GLN A 111 16.47 -17.05 8.63
C GLN A 111 16.70 -17.81 7.33
N LYS A 112 15.82 -18.76 7.00
CA LYS A 112 15.95 -19.61 5.82
C LYS A 112 14.60 -20.08 5.33
N LEU A 113 14.47 -20.22 4.01
CA LEU A 113 13.37 -20.90 3.36
C LEU A 113 13.93 -22.12 2.63
N GLU A 114 13.44 -23.31 2.97
CA GLU A 114 13.79 -24.55 2.30
C GLU A 114 12.61 -25.02 1.44
N VAL A 115 12.89 -25.33 0.18
CA VAL A 115 11.92 -25.94 -0.74
C VAL A 115 11.92 -27.44 -0.50
N LEU A 116 10.74 -28.02 -0.21
CA LEU A 116 10.53 -29.45 -0.05
C LEU A 116 9.76 -29.99 -1.26
N GLU A 117 9.61 -31.31 -1.38
CA GLU A 117 8.84 -31.93 -2.47
C GLU A 117 7.35 -31.54 -2.43
N ASP A 118 6.79 -31.33 -1.23
CA ASP A 118 5.37 -31.08 -0.97
C ASP A 118 5.09 -29.70 -0.32
N GLY A 119 6.07 -28.81 -0.30
CA GLY A 119 5.89 -27.47 0.29
C GLY A 119 7.17 -26.73 0.64
N TYR A 120 7.11 -25.98 1.72
CA TYR A 120 8.21 -25.15 2.18
C TYR A 120 8.41 -25.32 3.69
N ARG A 121 9.67 -25.29 4.11
CA ARG A 121 10.04 -25.17 5.53
C ARG A 121 10.59 -23.78 5.78
N VAL A 122 9.99 -23.09 6.74
CA VAL A 122 10.45 -21.78 7.23
C VAL A 122 11.25 -21.99 8.52
N ILE A 123 12.46 -21.43 8.59
CA ILE A 123 13.36 -21.52 9.74
C ILE A 123 13.67 -20.13 10.24
#